data_fa558736091b0f92f0a302b41c54749a
#
_entry.id   fa558736091b0f92f0a302b41c54749a
#
_cell.length_a   1.000
_cell.length_b   1.000
_cell.length_c   1.000
_cell.angle_alpha   90.00
_cell.angle_beta   90.00
_cell.angle_gamma   90.00
#
_symmetry.space_group_name_H-M   'P 1'
#
loop_
_entity.id
_entity.type
_entity.pdbx_description
1 polymer ?
#
loop_
_entity_poly.entity_id
_entity_poly.type
_entity_poly.pdbx_seq_one_letter_code
_entity_poly.pdbx_strand_id
1 'polypeptide(L)' 'CIEIYQPVCGCDKVTYSNNCYANASGVSSWVDGECAD' A
#
# COMPACT_ATOMS: atom_id res chain seq x y z
N CYS A 1 1.69 -7.32 -10.71
CA CYS A 1 0.70 -6.33 -10.24
C CYS A 1 0.33 -5.36 -11.36
N ILE A 2 -0.88 -4.86 -11.32
CA ILE A 2 -1.32 -3.83 -12.25
C ILE A 2 -0.62 -2.51 -11.94
N GLU A 3 -0.34 -1.72 -12.98
CA GLU A 3 0.44 -0.49 -12.85
C GLU A 3 -0.46 0.73 -12.62
N ILE A 4 -1.44 0.61 -11.76
CA ILE A 4 -2.33 1.71 -11.41
C ILE A 4 -1.85 2.31 -10.09
N TYR A 5 -1.73 3.64 -10.05
CA TYR A 5 -1.33 4.31 -8.81
C TYR A 5 -2.58 4.64 -8.00
N GLN A 6 -2.85 3.82 -7.00
CA GLN A 6 -3.90 4.05 -6.01
C GLN A 6 -3.28 3.81 -4.65
N PRO A 7 -2.57 4.80 -4.10
CA PRO A 7 -1.70 4.56 -2.95
C PRO A 7 -2.45 4.07 -1.74
N VAL A 8 -1.77 3.20 -1.00
CA VAL A 8 -2.28 2.70 0.28
C VAL A 8 -1.15 2.81 1.30
N CYS A 9 -1.53 3.00 2.55
CA CYS A 9 -0.56 3.01 3.65
C CYS A 9 -0.61 1.65 4.33
N GLY A 10 0.49 0.92 4.25
CA GLY A 10 0.59 -0.39 4.88
C GLY A 10 0.65 -0.27 6.39
N CYS A 11 0.40 -1.40 7.07
CA CYS A 11 0.46 -1.43 8.52
C CYS A 11 1.88 -1.20 9.04
N ASP A 12 2.86 -1.25 8.15
CA ASP A 12 4.26 -0.97 8.48
C ASP A 12 4.64 0.50 8.26
N LYS A 13 3.64 1.36 7.99
CA LYS A 13 3.83 2.80 7.78
C LYS A 13 4.55 3.12 6.48
N VAL A 14 4.49 2.22 5.51
CA VAL A 14 5.08 2.42 4.20
C VAL A 14 3.97 2.63 3.19
N THR A 15 4.10 3.67 2.36
CA THR A 15 3.15 3.94 1.29
C THR A 15 3.50 3.07 0.07
N TYR A 16 2.52 2.31 -0.39
CA TYR A 16 2.68 1.47 -1.58
C TYR A 16 1.87 2.06 -2.73
N SER A 17 2.30 1.76 -3.95
CA SER A 17 1.66 2.30 -5.16
C SER A 17 0.21 1.84 -5.29
N ASN A 18 -0.10 0.64 -4.81
CA ASN A 18 -1.48 0.14 -4.74
C ASN A 18 -1.50 -1.07 -3.82
N ASN A 19 -2.69 -1.59 -3.58
CA ASN A 19 -2.84 -2.71 -2.64
C ASN A 19 -2.14 -3.97 -3.13
N CYS A 20 -2.00 -4.15 -4.44
CA CYS A 20 -1.29 -5.32 -4.96
C CYS A 20 0.17 -5.30 -4.51
N TYR A 21 0.82 -4.14 -4.59
CA TYR A 21 2.21 -4.03 -4.15
C TYR A 21 2.34 -4.20 -2.65
N ALA A 22 1.38 -3.69 -1.89
CA ALA A 22 1.37 -3.90 -0.44
C ALA A 22 1.29 -5.38 -0.12
N ASN A 23 0.39 -6.08 -0.76
CA ASN A 23 0.22 -7.51 -0.56
C ASN A 23 1.47 -8.28 -0.97
N ALA A 24 2.07 -7.91 -2.09
CA ALA A 24 3.28 -8.56 -2.59
C ALA A 24 4.46 -8.39 -1.64
N SER A 25 4.48 -7.30 -0.88
CA SER A 25 5.54 -7.04 0.09
C SER A 25 5.31 -7.73 1.43
N GLY A 26 4.23 -8.48 1.56
CA GLY A 26 3.93 -9.20 2.79
C GLY A 26 3.09 -8.42 3.79
N VAL A 27 2.58 -7.27 3.39
CA VAL A 27 1.70 -6.47 4.26
C VAL A 27 0.32 -7.11 4.30
N SER A 28 -0.16 -7.40 5.50
CA SER A 28 -1.44 -8.10 5.66
C SER A 28 -2.62 -7.14 5.77
N SER A 29 -2.38 -5.88 6.07
CA SER A 29 -3.46 -4.90 6.14
C SER A 29 -2.93 -3.52 5.77
N TRP A 30 -3.82 -2.69 5.24
CA TRP A 30 -3.48 -1.35 4.82
C TRP A 30 -4.72 -0.50 4.85
N VAL A 31 -4.55 0.83 4.72
CA VAL A 31 -5.65 1.75 4.58
C VAL A 31 -5.47 2.51 3.27
N ASP A 32 -6.58 2.94 2.69
CA ASP A 32 -6.54 3.70 1.45
C ASP A 32 -5.87 5.05 1.69
N GLY A 33 -5.07 5.47 0.71
CA GLY A 33 -4.39 6.75 0.76
C GLY A 33 -2.96 6.62 1.24
N GLU A 34 -2.18 7.67 1.01
CA GLU A 34 -0.79 7.71 1.45
C GLU A 34 -0.71 7.79 2.96
N CYS A 35 0.42 7.33 3.50
CA CYS A 35 0.64 7.45 4.93
C CYS A 35 0.65 8.91 5.35
N ALA A 36 0.05 9.20 6.51
CA ALA A 36 -0.21 10.57 6.93
C ALA A 36 1.03 11.28 7.46
N ASP A 37 2.04 10.55 7.86
CA ASP A 37 3.26 11.17 8.41
C ASP A 37 4.54 10.71 7.78
#